data_9cf17882ce7c19913bc856940486d470
#
_entry.id   9cf17882ce7c19913bc856940486d470
#
_cell.length_a   1.000
_cell.length_b   1.000
_cell.length_c   1.000
_cell.angle_alpha   90.00
_cell.angle_beta   90.00
_cell.angle_gamma   90.00
#
_symmetry.space_group_name_H-M   'P 1'
#
loop_
_entity.id
_entity.type
_entity.pdbx_description
1 polymer ?
#
loop_
_entity_poly.entity_id
_entity_poly.type
_entity_poly.pdbx_seq_one_letter_code
_entity_poly.pdbx_strand_id
1 'polypeptide(L)'
;MSSFDIIAPRHKTGKTFSFPNVSRACEELGIISPLVNNDLAKQEIRDYSKQLGIVTYNKPSNACLASRFDYNTELTLEKLKLVETGEKYLHDLGMLHVRLRVHGDVARLEVEPQDFMKIIENKELIQNIKNLGFRFVTLDLEGIRSGGYDIENTRNSTKG
;
A
#
# COMPACT_ATOMS: atom_id res chain seq x y z
N MET A 1 -29.64 -4.22 2.48
CA MET A 1 -28.58 -3.89 1.52
C MET A 1 -27.61 -2.98 2.25
N SER A 2 -26.46 -3.49 2.64
CA SER A 2 -25.44 -2.71 3.35
C SER A 2 -24.62 -1.94 2.32
N SER A 3 -24.74 -0.62 2.30
CA SER A 3 -23.88 0.27 1.53
C SER A 3 -22.48 0.29 2.16
N PHE A 4 -21.48 -0.08 1.41
CA PHE A 4 -20.08 0.08 1.80
C PHE A 4 -19.65 1.51 1.47
N ASP A 5 -19.45 2.34 2.49
CA ASP A 5 -18.93 3.69 2.33
C ASP A 5 -17.42 3.62 2.07
N ILE A 6 -17.00 3.99 0.86
CA ILE A 6 -15.59 4.17 0.54
C ILE A 6 -15.19 5.59 0.90
N ILE A 7 -14.43 5.75 1.98
CA ILE A 7 -13.96 7.06 2.45
C ILE A 7 -12.60 7.36 1.79
N ALA A 8 -12.59 8.27 0.83
CA ALA A 8 -11.34 8.77 0.22
C ALA A 8 -11.02 10.17 0.79
N PRO A 9 -9.92 10.36 1.54
CA PRO A 9 -9.58 11.66 2.08
C PRO A 9 -9.06 12.63 1.01
N ARG A 10 -9.58 13.85 0.99
CA ARG A 10 -9.07 14.96 0.18
C ARG A 10 -7.91 15.65 0.90
N HIS A 11 -6.82 15.95 0.20
CA HIS A 11 -5.70 16.72 0.76
C HIS A 11 -5.88 18.22 0.51
N LYS A 12 -5.85 19.07 1.55
CA LYS A 12 -5.94 20.54 1.44
C LYS A 12 -4.75 21.21 0.71
N THR A 13 -3.68 20.49 0.39
CA THR A 13 -2.47 21.02 -0.25
C THR A 13 -2.48 20.97 -1.78
N GLY A 14 -3.64 21.09 -2.43
CA GLY A 14 -3.74 21.31 -3.89
C GLY A 14 -3.27 20.16 -4.79
N LYS A 15 -2.66 19.12 -4.26
CA LYS A 15 -2.35 17.89 -4.98
C LYS A 15 -3.39 16.84 -4.63
N THR A 16 -4.50 16.91 -5.32
CA THR A 16 -5.49 15.84 -5.35
C THR A 16 -4.81 14.64 -6.00
N PHE A 17 -4.46 13.61 -5.22
CA PHE A 17 -4.40 12.26 -5.78
C PHE A 17 -5.85 11.85 -6.04
N SER A 18 -6.48 12.51 -6.97
CA SER A 18 -7.72 12.05 -7.56
C SER A 18 -7.32 10.96 -8.54
N PHE A 19 -7.64 9.73 -8.21
CA PHE A 19 -7.86 8.75 -9.25
C PHE A 19 -9.15 9.23 -9.96
N PRO A 20 -9.07 9.92 -11.10
CA PRO A 20 -10.24 10.53 -11.71
C PRO A 20 -11.33 9.50 -12.00
N ASN A 21 -10.92 8.24 -12.25
CA ASN A 21 -11.84 7.13 -12.47
C ASN A 21 -12.59 6.71 -11.19
N VAL A 22 -11.96 6.78 -10.01
CA VAL A 22 -12.62 6.43 -8.73
C VAL A 22 -13.60 7.53 -8.33
N SER A 23 -13.22 8.80 -8.43
CA SER A 23 -14.11 9.93 -8.13
C SER A 23 -15.34 9.90 -9.02
N ARG A 24 -15.15 9.67 -10.31
CA ARG A 24 -16.23 9.55 -11.29
C ARG A 24 -17.16 8.36 -10.98
N ALA A 25 -16.61 7.19 -10.66
CA ALA A 25 -17.40 6.03 -10.29
C ALA A 25 -18.21 6.27 -8.99
N CYS A 26 -17.63 6.96 -8.02
CA CYS A 26 -18.35 7.34 -6.79
C CYS A 26 -19.53 8.29 -7.09
N GLU A 27 -19.32 9.27 -7.98
CA GLU A 27 -20.38 10.21 -8.40
C GLU A 27 -21.49 9.47 -9.16
N GLU A 28 -21.14 8.63 -10.14
CA GLU A 28 -22.09 7.85 -10.95
C GLU A 28 -22.93 6.87 -10.11
N LEU A 29 -22.34 6.32 -9.03
CA LEU A 29 -23.00 5.38 -8.13
C LEU A 29 -23.67 6.04 -6.93
N GLY A 30 -23.65 7.37 -6.82
CA GLY A 30 -24.22 8.11 -5.70
C GLY A 30 -23.57 7.79 -4.34
N ILE A 31 -22.29 7.44 -4.33
CA ILE A 31 -21.55 7.13 -3.10
C ILE A 31 -21.25 8.44 -2.36
N ILE A 32 -21.68 8.52 -1.13
CA ILE A 32 -21.46 9.67 -0.27
C ILE A 32 -20.10 9.51 0.44
N SER A 33 -19.28 10.56 0.40
CA SER A 33 -18.00 10.63 1.12
C SER A 33 -18.07 11.70 2.22
N PRO A 34 -18.62 11.41 3.40
CA PRO A 34 -18.95 12.42 4.41
C PRO A 34 -17.77 13.26 4.86
N LEU A 35 -16.58 12.67 4.99
CA LEU A 35 -15.36 13.37 5.41
C LEU A 35 -14.87 14.33 4.32
N VAL A 36 -15.00 13.94 3.06
CA VAL A 36 -14.66 14.79 1.90
C VAL A 36 -15.66 15.95 1.79
N ASN A 37 -16.94 15.66 1.93
CA ASN A 37 -18.00 16.64 1.81
C ASN A 37 -17.94 17.74 2.90
N ASN A 38 -17.35 17.43 4.05
CA ASN A 38 -17.10 18.36 5.14
C ASN A 38 -15.67 18.91 5.15
N ASP A 39 -14.92 18.79 4.06
CA ASP A 39 -13.54 19.30 3.90
C ASP A 39 -12.57 18.90 5.03
N LEU A 40 -12.80 17.77 5.69
CA LEU A 40 -11.92 17.27 6.76
C LEU A 40 -10.59 16.77 6.18
N ALA A 41 -9.50 17.41 6.59
CA ALA A 41 -8.16 16.98 6.22
C ALA A 41 -7.75 15.73 7.00
N LYS A 42 -6.84 14.93 6.43
CA LYS A 42 -6.35 13.69 7.06
C LYS A 42 -5.79 13.93 8.47
N GLN A 43 -5.13 15.05 8.71
CA GLN A 43 -4.59 15.38 10.03
C GLN A 43 -5.72 15.67 11.03
N GLU A 44 -6.73 16.43 10.63
CA GLU A 44 -7.90 16.71 11.48
C GLU A 44 -8.63 15.42 11.87
N ILE A 45 -8.78 14.50 10.92
CA ILE A 45 -9.38 13.18 11.19
C ILE A 45 -8.55 12.41 12.23
N ARG A 46 -7.22 12.45 12.14
CA ARG A 46 -6.33 11.81 13.12
C ARG A 46 -6.45 12.44 14.50
N ASP A 47 -6.51 13.77 14.56
CA ASP A 47 -6.62 14.51 15.80
C ASP A 47 -7.96 14.24 16.50
N TYR A 48 -9.06 14.24 15.77
CA TYR A 48 -10.37 13.83 16.29
C TYR A 48 -10.40 12.36 16.72
N SER A 49 -9.81 11.48 15.93
CA SER A 49 -9.71 10.04 16.28
C SER A 49 -8.95 9.84 17.58
N LYS A 50 -7.86 10.61 17.79
CA LYS A 50 -7.09 10.61 19.04
C LYS A 50 -7.92 11.11 20.22
N GLN A 51 -8.66 12.22 20.05
CA GLN A 51 -9.52 12.78 21.07
C GLN A 51 -10.65 11.81 21.47
N LEU A 52 -11.17 11.04 20.51
CA LEU A 52 -12.18 10.01 20.72
C LEU A 52 -11.60 8.69 21.28
N GLY A 53 -10.32 8.61 21.56
CA GLY A 53 -9.68 7.42 22.10
C GLY A 53 -9.54 6.25 21.11
N ILE A 54 -9.65 6.52 19.79
CA ILE A 54 -9.50 5.50 18.76
C ILE A 54 -8.02 5.13 18.64
N VAL A 55 -7.64 3.93 19.05
CA VAL A 55 -6.23 3.46 19.12
C VAL A 55 -5.51 3.45 17.78
N THR A 56 -6.23 3.42 16.67
CA THR A 56 -5.67 3.40 15.31
C THR A 56 -5.47 4.78 14.68
N TYR A 57 -5.60 5.87 15.46
CA TYR A 57 -5.54 7.25 14.96
C TYR A 57 -4.26 7.58 14.18
N ASN A 58 -3.13 6.98 14.55
CA ASN A 58 -1.82 7.19 13.91
C ASN A 58 -1.41 6.05 12.96
N LYS A 59 -2.30 5.06 12.75
CA LYS A 59 -2.00 3.93 11.86
C LYS A 59 -1.64 4.43 10.45
N PRO A 60 -0.53 3.94 9.87
CA PRO A 60 -0.18 4.25 8.48
C PRO A 60 -1.31 3.84 7.53
N SER A 61 -1.48 4.61 6.44
CA SER A 61 -2.34 4.18 5.34
C SER A 61 -1.72 2.98 4.65
N ASN A 62 -2.27 1.79 4.88
CA ASN A 62 -1.87 0.61 4.14
C ASN A 62 -2.78 0.46 2.92
N ALA A 63 -2.18 0.43 1.74
CA ALA A 63 -2.88 0.03 0.54
C ALA A 63 -3.30 -1.45 0.64
N CYS A 64 -4.36 -1.83 -0.05
CA CYS A 64 -4.81 -3.22 -0.14
C CYS A 64 -3.68 -4.15 -0.58
N LEU A 65 -3.61 -5.38 -0.05
CA LEU A 65 -2.60 -6.38 -0.44
C LEU A 65 -2.62 -6.68 -1.94
N ALA A 66 -3.76 -6.53 -2.61
CA ALA A 66 -3.88 -6.66 -4.05
C ALA A 66 -2.92 -5.72 -4.81
N SER A 67 -2.59 -4.56 -4.24
CA SER A 67 -1.64 -3.62 -4.84
C SER A 67 -0.18 -4.09 -4.81
N ARG A 68 0.10 -5.24 -4.23
CA ARG A 68 1.44 -5.86 -4.22
C ARG A 68 1.71 -6.69 -5.47
N PHE A 69 0.70 -6.87 -6.31
CA PHE A 69 0.76 -7.69 -7.53
C PHE A 69 0.69 -6.82 -8.78
N ASP A 70 1.27 -7.30 -9.86
CA ASP A 70 1.17 -6.65 -11.16
C ASP A 70 -0.28 -6.62 -11.66
N TYR A 71 -0.60 -5.62 -12.49
CA TYR A 71 -1.92 -5.54 -13.14
C TYR A 71 -2.20 -6.82 -13.94
N ASN A 72 -3.45 -7.21 -13.98
CA ASN A 72 -3.93 -8.44 -14.63
C ASN A 72 -3.41 -9.75 -14.00
N THR A 73 -2.80 -9.68 -12.81
CA THR A 73 -2.46 -10.89 -12.07
C THR A 73 -3.72 -11.46 -11.42
N GLU A 74 -3.99 -12.74 -11.63
CA GLU A 74 -5.03 -13.44 -10.89
C GLU A 74 -4.68 -13.47 -9.40
N LEU A 75 -5.57 -12.93 -8.57
CA LEU A 75 -5.40 -12.88 -7.12
C LEU A 75 -6.08 -14.06 -6.47
N THR A 76 -5.28 -14.95 -5.89
CA THR A 76 -5.78 -16.06 -5.08
C THR A 76 -5.55 -15.80 -3.58
N LEU A 77 -6.28 -16.50 -2.71
CA LEU A 77 -6.08 -16.39 -1.27
C LEU A 77 -4.67 -16.81 -0.85
N GLU A 78 -4.08 -17.79 -1.52
CA GLU A 78 -2.72 -18.25 -1.27
C GLU A 78 -1.71 -17.14 -1.55
N LYS A 79 -1.83 -16.46 -2.69
CA LYS A 79 -0.97 -15.33 -3.06
C LYS A 79 -1.08 -14.18 -2.06
N LEU A 80 -2.29 -13.83 -1.65
CA LEU A 80 -2.51 -12.78 -0.65
C LEU A 80 -1.91 -13.15 0.71
N LYS A 81 -2.10 -14.40 1.17
CA LYS A 81 -1.49 -14.90 2.41
C LYS A 81 0.04 -14.93 2.36
N LEU A 82 0.62 -15.26 1.22
CA LEU A 82 2.07 -15.25 1.02
C LEU A 82 2.63 -13.85 1.25
N VAL A 83 2.02 -12.83 0.65
CA VAL A 83 2.42 -11.42 0.86
C VAL A 83 2.21 -10.99 2.30
N GLU A 84 1.04 -11.29 2.87
CA GLU A 84 0.72 -10.98 4.27
C GLU A 84 1.76 -11.59 5.23
N THR A 85 2.12 -12.85 5.02
CA THR A 85 3.12 -13.56 5.84
C THR A 85 4.49 -12.90 5.72
N GLY A 86 4.90 -12.54 4.49
CA GLY A 86 6.18 -11.87 4.25
C GLY A 86 6.23 -10.47 4.86
N GLU A 87 5.18 -9.64 4.67
CA GLU A 87 5.12 -8.31 5.27
C GLU A 87 5.07 -8.39 6.80
N LYS A 88 4.29 -9.35 7.37
CA LYS A 88 4.25 -9.58 8.81
C LYS A 88 5.63 -9.94 9.36
N TYR A 89 6.37 -10.82 8.70
CA TYR A 89 7.71 -11.20 9.12
C TYR A 89 8.65 -9.99 9.16
N LEU A 90 8.59 -9.10 8.15
CA LEU A 90 9.37 -7.86 8.13
C LEU A 90 8.96 -6.89 9.26
N HIS A 91 7.66 -6.80 9.56
CA HIS A 91 7.16 -6.03 10.70
C HIS A 91 7.66 -6.59 12.03
N ASP A 92 7.67 -7.90 12.20
CA ASP A 92 8.15 -8.57 13.42
C ASP A 92 9.67 -8.31 13.65
N LEU A 93 10.43 -8.01 12.58
CA LEU A 93 11.82 -7.55 12.64
C LEU A 93 11.97 -6.04 12.92
N GLY A 94 10.87 -5.33 13.21
CA GLY A 94 10.87 -3.92 13.60
C GLY A 94 10.87 -2.93 12.44
N MET A 95 10.55 -3.36 11.22
CA MET A 95 10.37 -2.46 10.07
C MET A 95 8.91 -1.98 10.04
N LEU A 96 8.67 -0.68 10.25
CA LEU A 96 7.32 -0.13 10.40
C LEU A 96 6.58 0.03 9.06
N HIS A 97 7.30 0.42 8.02
CA HIS A 97 6.76 0.64 6.70
C HIS A 97 7.40 -0.34 5.72
N VAL A 98 6.63 -1.33 5.28
CA VAL A 98 7.12 -2.35 4.37
C VAL A 98 6.10 -2.63 3.27
N ARG A 99 6.59 -3.03 2.09
CA ARG A 99 5.79 -3.66 1.05
C ARG A 99 6.60 -4.77 0.41
N LEU A 100 5.98 -5.93 0.30
CA LEU A 100 6.51 -7.05 -0.46
C LEU A 100 5.74 -7.13 -1.77
N ARG A 101 6.36 -6.69 -2.86
CA ARG A 101 5.75 -6.75 -4.19
C ARG A 101 6.15 -8.02 -4.92
N VAL A 102 5.22 -8.55 -5.66
CA VAL A 102 5.36 -9.84 -6.37
C VAL A 102 5.43 -9.59 -7.87
N HIS A 103 6.56 -9.93 -8.46
CA HIS A 103 6.78 -9.91 -9.91
C HIS A 103 7.18 -11.32 -10.36
N GLY A 104 6.18 -12.14 -10.68
CA GLY A 104 6.41 -13.57 -10.95
C GLY A 104 7.03 -14.28 -9.75
N ASP A 105 8.25 -14.77 -9.90
CA ASP A 105 9.04 -15.46 -8.86
C ASP A 105 10.01 -14.53 -8.09
N VAL A 106 9.88 -13.21 -8.28
CA VAL A 106 10.69 -12.19 -7.61
C VAL A 106 9.88 -11.52 -6.50
N ALA A 107 10.42 -11.51 -5.27
CA ALA A 107 9.98 -10.64 -4.18
C ALA A 107 10.77 -9.34 -4.21
N ARG A 108 10.13 -8.20 -4.49
CA ARG A 108 10.71 -6.87 -4.35
C ARG A 108 10.30 -6.26 -3.02
N LEU A 109 11.28 -6.02 -2.15
CA LEU A 109 11.07 -5.42 -0.85
C LEU A 109 11.21 -3.91 -0.95
N GLU A 110 10.17 -3.19 -0.55
CA GLU A 110 10.17 -1.74 -0.40
C GLU A 110 10.10 -1.44 1.10
N VAL A 111 11.13 -0.80 1.65
CA VAL A 111 11.22 -0.40 3.06
C VAL A 111 11.76 1.02 3.17
N GLU A 112 11.72 1.61 4.35
CA GLU A 112 12.36 2.89 4.61
C GLU A 112 13.89 2.78 4.43
N PRO A 113 14.59 3.83 3.92
CA PRO A 113 16.03 3.79 3.68
C PRO A 113 16.86 3.40 4.92
N GLN A 114 16.43 3.78 6.11
CA GLN A 114 17.09 3.40 7.37
C GLN A 114 17.05 1.89 7.66
N ASP A 115 16.16 1.14 7.02
CA ASP A 115 16.01 -0.29 7.20
C ASP A 115 16.77 -1.12 6.14
N PHE A 116 17.39 -0.48 5.14
CA PHE A 116 18.12 -1.17 4.06
C PHE A 116 19.19 -2.12 4.61
N MET A 117 20.00 -1.65 5.55
CA MET A 117 21.06 -2.47 6.11
C MET A 117 20.54 -3.68 6.88
N LYS A 118 19.36 -3.56 7.53
CA LYS A 118 18.71 -4.70 8.19
C LYS A 118 18.39 -5.83 7.21
N ILE A 119 18.07 -5.50 5.94
CA ILE A 119 17.80 -6.49 4.91
C ILE A 119 19.12 -7.04 4.32
N ILE A 120 20.05 -6.15 3.99
CA ILE A 120 21.29 -6.52 3.29
C ILE A 120 22.16 -7.45 4.15
N GLU A 121 22.25 -7.20 5.44
CA GLU A 121 23.09 -7.96 6.37
C GLU A 121 22.39 -9.22 6.91
N ASN A 122 21.09 -9.34 6.75
CA ASN A 122 20.31 -10.44 7.33
C ASN A 122 20.06 -11.56 6.30
N LYS A 123 20.99 -12.50 6.24
CA LYS A 123 20.88 -13.69 5.36
C LYS A 123 19.69 -14.59 5.70
N GLU A 124 19.32 -14.65 6.97
CA GLU A 124 18.17 -15.44 7.44
C GLU A 124 16.86 -14.85 6.92
N LEU A 125 16.73 -13.51 6.94
CA LEU A 125 15.58 -12.80 6.36
C LEU A 125 15.42 -13.18 4.88
N ILE A 126 16.51 -13.12 4.12
CA ILE A 126 16.48 -13.45 2.68
C ILE A 126 16.01 -14.89 2.49
N GLN A 127 16.51 -15.82 3.30
CA GLN A 127 16.13 -17.23 3.19
C GLN A 127 14.65 -17.44 3.58
N ASN A 128 14.15 -16.77 4.62
CA ASN A 128 12.78 -16.87 5.06
C ASN A 128 11.79 -16.34 4.00
N ILE A 129 12.14 -15.25 3.33
CA ILE A 129 11.32 -14.74 2.20
C ILE A 129 11.35 -15.73 1.02
N LYS A 130 12.50 -16.34 0.71
CA LYS A 130 12.58 -17.38 -0.34
C LYS A 130 11.76 -18.61 -0.01
N ASN A 131 11.69 -19.01 1.26
CA ASN A 131 10.89 -20.15 1.72
C ASN A 131 9.37 -19.94 1.52
N LEU A 132 8.92 -18.71 1.30
CA LEU A 132 7.56 -18.41 0.90
C LEU A 132 7.26 -18.80 -0.57
N GLY A 133 8.27 -19.20 -1.35
CA GLY A 133 8.14 -19.62 -2.74
C GLY A 133 8.80 -18.70 -3.75
N PHE A 134 9.50 -17.67 -3.32
CA PHE A 134 10.23 -16.77 -4.22
C PHE A 134 11.61 -17.32 -4.59
N ARG A 135 11.95 -17.22 -5.87
CA ARG A 135 13.28 -17.57 -6.37
C ARG A 135 14.31 -16.47 -6.09
N PHE A 136 13.88 -15.21 -6.20
CA PHE A 136 14.72 -14.05 -6.00
C PHE A 136 14.11 -13.09 -4.98
N VAL A 137 14.98 -12.48 -4.17
CA VAL A 137 14.63 -11.39 -3.27
C VAL A 137 15.44 -10.17 -3.67
N THR A 138 14.78 -9.06 -3.90
CA THR A 138 15.41 -7.79 -4.31
C THR A 138 14.99 -6.69 -3.36
N LEU A 139 15.84 -5.69 -3.19
CA LEU A 139 15.55 -4.48 -2.45
C LEU A 139 15.35 -3.33 -3.44
N ASP A 140 14.23 -2.61 -3.29
CA ASP A 140 14.02 -1.37 -4.04
C ASP A 140 14.84 -0.24 -3.42
N LEU A 141 15.87 0.22 -4.14
CA LEU A 141 16.79 1.26 -3.65
C LEU A 141 16.14 2.65 -3.58
N GLU A 142 14.99 2.86 -4.19
CA GLU A 142 14.22 4.10 -4.03
C GLU A 142 13.37 4.10 -2.76
N GLY A 143 13.30 2.95 -2.07
CA GLY A 143 12.54 2.76 -0.85
C GLY A 143 11.03 2.75 -1.06
N ILE A 144 10.30 2.87 0.05
CA ILE A 144 8.83 2.84 0.01
C ILE A 144 8.27 4.18 -0.48
N ARG A 145 7.45 4.15 -1.54
CA ARG A 145 6.83 5.33 -2.13
C ARG A 145 5.32 5.18 -2.21
N SER A 146 4.60 6.28 -1.99
CA SER A 146 3.17 6.31 -2.26
C SER A 146 2.93 6.37 -3.78
N GLY A 147 2.08 5.48 -4.31
CA GLY A 147 1.71 5.49 -5.73
C GLY A 147 2.78 4.92 -6.69
N GLY A 148 3.80 4.20 -6.21
CA GLY A 148 4.88 3.68 -7.04
C GLY A 148 4.46 2.81 -8.24
N TYR A 149 3.31 2.15 -8.18
CA TYR A 149 2.77 1.34 -9.29
C TYR A 149 2.22 2.16 -10.46
N ASP A 150 1.72 3.36 -10.18
CA ASP A 150 1.09 4.19 -11.22
C ASP A 150 2.12 4.80 -12.17
N ILE A 151 3.38 4.93 -11.72
CA ILE A 151 4.48 5.50 -12.51
C ILE A 151 4.91 4.54 -13.63
N GLU A 152 4.88 3.23 -13.40
CA GLU A 152 5.27 2.23 -14.39
C GLU A 152 4.24 2.12 -15.53
N ASN A 153 2.95 2.29 -15.23
CA ASN A 153 1.89 2.21 -16.22
C ASN A 153 1.82 3.45 -17.14
N THR A 154 2.20 4.62 -16.65
CA THR A 154 2.27 5.83 -17.49
C THR A 154 3.36 5.75 -18.55
N ARG A 155 4.45 5.01 -18.28
CA ARG A 155 5.55 4.82 -19.24
C ARG A 155 5.20 3.83 -20.37
N ASN A 156 4.30 2.89 -20.12
CA ASN A 156 3.87 1.91 -21.12
C ASN A 156 2.74 2.43 -22.01
N SER A 157 1.97 3.44 -21.57
CA SER A 157 0.90 4.05 -22.36
C SER A 157 1.40 5.04 -23.42
N THR A 158 2.68 5.46 -23.36
CA THR A 158 3.29 6.42 -24.32
C THR A 158 4.08 5.74 -25.43
N LYS A 159 4.06 4.41 -25.53
CA LYS A 159 4.75 3.63 -26.56
C LYS A 159 3.78 2.86 -27.48
N GLY A 160 2.56 3.36 -27.65
CA GLY A 160 1.58 2.86 -28.61
C GLY A 160 1.31 3.87 -29.71
#